data_81a54c3667ba098bafe2721b32f9a5ea
#
_entry.id   81a54c3667ba098bafe2721b32f9a5ea
#
_cell.length_a   1.000
_cell.length_b   1.000
_cell.length_c   1.000
_cell.angle_alpha   90.00
_cell.angle_beta   90.00
_cell.angle_gamma   90.00
#
_symmetry.space_group_name_H-M   'P 1'
#
loop_
_entity.id
_entity.type
_entity.pdbx_description
1 polymer ?
#
loop_
_entity_poly.entity_id
_entity_poly.type
_entity_poly.pdbx_seq_one_letter_code
_entity_poly.pdbx_strand_id
1 'polypeptide(L)'
;YYFAFLIVFIILGYFVEALREKKFRPFIFASLVTLFSGLIALGINSSNLYHTYEYGQETTRGGSELTPLPSADGQKQVEANAKGLDKEYITAWSYGKAETFTLLVPNLYGGASEYLGNDPEAIESVPAEFKEIIGGMNHYWGDQPFTAGPVYVGAFVLFLFVLGVIKVQGPLKWALLGGTIFSIALAWGHNMMWLSDLFIDHVPLYNKFRTVSSILVVAEFTIPALAVLALVQFVREPKAFLEDKVALYVSLGLTLLPCLVLWLIPQSVLALMSGQEQEMFRQAMGRSQLPVTAIMTSLKEVRAGIVSADALRSAVIIVLSLVPCFLYAQGKLKKVPLFALLGLITLADLWLVDKRYLHDDLFIPKESVEAQARPVTAVDKAIAQDTDPHYRVMNLAVNSFNDATTSA
;
A
#
# COMPACT_ATOMS: atom_id res chain seq x y z
N TYR A 1 -13.29 8.24 1.81
CA TYR A 1 -12.80 9.43 1.12
C TYR A 1 -12.22 9.07 -0.25
N TYR A 2 -11.22 8.18 -0.35
CA TYR A 2 -10.54 7.84 -1.61
C TYR A 2 -11.46 7.25 -2.68
N PHE A 3 -12.45 6.43 -2.31
CA PHE A 3 -13.44 5.91 -3.25
C PHE A 3 -14.34 6.99 -3.89
N ALA A 4 -14.43 8.19 -3.29
CA ALA A 4 -15.12 9.30 -3.94
C ALA A 4 -14.45 9.71 -5.27
N PHE A 5 -13.13 9.63 -5.36
CA PHE A 5 -12.42 9.87 -6.61
C PHE A 5 -12.77 8.81 -7.67
N LEU A 6 -12.89 7.53 -7.27
CA LEU A 6 -13.33 6.49 -8.21
C LEU A 6 -14.73 6.75 -8.75
N ILE A 7 -15.66 7.22 -7.91
CA ILE A 7 -17.01 7.61 -8.35
C ILE A 7 -16.93 8.72 -9.40
N VAL A 8 -16.05 9.71 -9.21
CA VAL A 8 -15.83 10.77 -10.21
C VAL A 8 -15.35 10.18 -11.54
N PHE A 9 -14.38 9.25 -11.52
CA PHE A 9 -13.93 8.57 -12.76
C PHE A 9 -15.06 7.78 -13.44
N ILE A 10 -15.91 7.10 -12.67
CA ILE A 10 -17.08 6.38 -13.20
C ILE A 10 -18.05 7.37 -13.86
N ILE A 11 -18.39 8.46 -13.17
CA ILE A 11 -19.29 9.49 -13.73
C ILE A 11 -18.71 10.08 -15.00
N LEU A 12 -17.42 10.42 -15.03
CA LEU A 12 -16.72 10.96 -16.20
C LEU A 12 -16.72 9.96 -17.37
N GLY A 13 -16.43 8.68 -17.11
CA GLY A 13 -16.47 7.63 -18.12
C GLY A 13 -17.84 7.52 -18.80
N TYR A 14 -18.91 7.41 -18.00
CA TYR A 14 -20.27 7.36 -18.52
C TYR A 14 -20.77 8.67 -19.11
N PHE A 15 -20.27 9.81 -18.65
CA PHE A 15 -20.53 11.10 -19.27
C PHE A 15 -19.97 11.15 -20.69
N VAL A 16 -18.73 10.72 -20.90
CA VAL A 16 -18.12 10.65 -22.23
C VAL A 16 -18.90 9.71 -23.15
N GLU A 17 -19.38 8.56 -22.63
CA GLU A 17 -20.25 7.66 -23.41
C GLU A 17 -21.57 8.33 -23.77
N ALA A 18 -22.23 8.99 -22.81
CA ALA A 18 -23.48 9.71 -23.05
C ALA A 18 -23.34 10.82 -24.12
N LEU A 19 -22.18 11.51 -24.13
CA LEU A 19 -21.83 12.47 -25.19
C LEU A 19 -21.71 11.81 -26.58
N ARG A 20 -20.99 10.68 -26.65
CA ARG A 20 -20.77 9.94 -27.91
C ARG A 20 -22.06 9.37 -28.48
N GLU A 21 -22.90 8.78 -27.61
CA GLU A 21 -24.15 8.14 -28.00
C GLU A 21 -25.34 9.10 -28.05
N LYS A 22 -25.15 10.37 -27.60
CA LYS A 22 -26.23 11.38 -27.47
C LYS A 22 -27.37 10.92 -26.54
N LYS A 23 -27.09 10.06 -25.57
CA LYS A 23 -28.05 9.48 -24.61
C LYS A 23 -27.93 10.12 -23.23
N PHE A 24 -28.32 11.38 -23.10
CA PHE A 24 -28.17 12.12 -21.83
C PHE A 24 -29.19 11.74 -20.74
N ARG A 25 -30.41 11.36 -21.12
CA ARG A 25 -31.48 11.05 -20.14
C ARG A 25 -31.10 9.93 -19.16
N PRO A 26 -30.63 8.73 -19.61
CA PRO A 26 -30.21 7.68 -18.69
C PRO A 26 -29.04 8.13 -17.80
N PHE A 27 -28.06 8.87 -18.35
CA PHE A 27 -26.92 9.39 -17.61
C PHE A 27 -27.36 10.35 -16.50
N ILE A 28 -28.21 11.33 -16.83
CA ILE A 28 -28.71 12.30 -15.85
C ILE A 28 -29.49 11.59 -14.74
N PHE A 29 -30.37 10.64 -15.09
CA PHE A 29 -31.14 9.88 -14.12
C PHE A 29 -30.21 9.07 -13.18
N ALA A 30 -29.23 8.33 -13.73
CA ALA A 30 -28.27 7.59 -12.93
C ALA A 30 -27.42 8.51 -12.03
N SER A 31 -26.98 9.67 -12.54
CA SER A 31 -26.25 10.66 -11.76
C SER A 31 -27.09 11.24 -10.61
N LEU A 32 -28.36 11.52 -10.84
CA LEU A 32 -29.29 12.00 -9.78
C LEU A 32 -29.51 10.91 -8.72
N VAL A 33 -29.69 9.65 -9.11
CA VAL A 33 -29.82 8.52 -8.16
C VAL A 33 -28.54 8.39 -7.34
N THR A 34 -27.35 8.47 -7.97
CA THR A 34 -26.06 8.42 -7.27
C THR A 34 -25.90 9.57 -6.28
N LEU A 35 -26.24 10.80 -6.69
CA LEU A 35 -26.22 11.97 -5.81
C LEU A 35 -27.16 11.80 -4.61
N PHE A 36 -28.39 11.37 -4.86
CA PHE A 36 -29.40 11.15 -3.79
C PHE A 36 -28.94 10.04 -2.82
N SER A 37 -28.38 8.95 -3.34
CA SER A 37 -27.81 7.88 -2.51
C SER A 37 -26.64 8.39 -1.67
N GLY A 38 -25.79 9.26 -2.25
CA GLY A 38 -24.70 9.91 -1.53
C GLY A 38 -25.20 10.82 -0.39
N LEU A 39 -26.26 11.60 -0.62
CA LEU A 39 -26.87 12.43 0.42
C LEU A 39 -27.46 11.60 1.56
N ILE A 40 -28.11 10.48 1.25
CA ILE A 40 -28.59 9.54 2.27
C ILE A 40 -27.42 8.97 3.08
N ALA A 41 -26.35 8.53 2.42
CA ALA A 41 -25.15 8.01 3.09
C ALA A 41 -24.49 9.05 4.01
N LEU A 42 -24.41 10.32 3.58
CA LEU A 42 -23.95 11.43 4.41
C LEU A 42 -24.89 11.65 5.61
N GLY A 43 -26.20 11.59 5.40
CA GLY A 43 -27.18 11.71 6.46
C GLY A 43 -27.07 10.62 7.53
N ILE A 44 -26.93 9.36 7.11
CA ILE A 44 -26.74 8.23 8.04
C ILE A 44 -25.46 8.37 8.87
N ASN A 45 -24.39 8.90 8.26
CA ASN A 45 -23.09 9.08 8.92
C ASN A 45 -22.90 10.48 9.53
N SER A 46 -23.91 11.34 9.53
CA SER A 46 -23.80 12.75 9.89
C SER A 46 -23.25 12.99 11.30
N SER A 47 -23.67 12.19 12.28
CA SER A 47 -23.16 12.27 13.66
C SER A 47 -21.65 12.01 13.73
N ASN A 48 -21.19 10.92 13.12
CA ASN A 48 -19.77 10.58 13.06
C ASN A 48 -18.95 11.65 12.33
N LEU A 49 -19.46 12.12 11.20
CA LEU A 49 -18.78 13.16 10.41
C LEU A 49 -18.69 14.49 11.17
N TYR A 50 -19.78 14.89 11.86
CA TYR A 50 -19.82 16.09 12.66
C TYR A 50 -18.84 16.05 13.84
N HIS A 51 -18.88 14.99 14.64
CA HIS A 51 -17.97 14.86 15.78
C HIS A 51 -16.51 14.72 15.34
N THR A 52 -16.24 14.00 14.25
CA THR A 52 -14.89 13.92 13.68
C THR A 52 -14.38 15.28 13.20
N TYR A 53 -15.26 16.08 12.58
CA TYR A 53 -14.91 17.43 12.11
C TYR A 53 -14.65 18.36 13.30
N GLU A 54 -15.55 18.39 14.28
CA GLU A 54 -15.44 19.21 15.50
C GLU A 54 -14.16 18.85 16.28
N TYR A 55 -13.98 17.56 16.61
CA TYR A 55 -12.80 17.10 17.31
C TYR A 55 -11.50 17.33 16.50
N GLY A 56 -11.58 17.20 15.18
CA GLY A 56 -10.45 17.44 14.29
C GLY A 56 -9.89 18.86 14.37
N GLN A 57 -10.69 19.85 14.75
CA GLN A 57 -10.25 21.23 14.92
C GLN A 57 -9.36 21.42 16.16
N GLU A 58 -9.59 20.61 17.21
CA GLU A 58 -8.84 20.65 18.47
C GLU A 58 -7.59 19.74 18.45
N THR A 59 -7.27 19.17 17.29
CA THR A 59 -6.09 18.30 17.11
C THR A 59 -5.04 18.98 16.22
N THR A 60 -3.90 18.33 16.02
CA THR A 60 -2.85 18.76 15.08
C THR A 60 -3.38 19.03 13.66
N ARG A 61 -4.58 18.54 13.31
CA ARG A 61 -5.24 18.78 12.04
C ARG A 61 -5.97 20.10 11.97
N GLY A 62 -6.27 20.74 13.12
CA GLY A 62 -6.98 22.04 13.22
C GLY A 62 -6.10 23.25 12.91
N GLY A 63 -4.80 23.10 13.00
CA GLY A 63 -3.82 24.18 12.94
C GLY A 63 -3.25 24.49 14.32
N SER A 64 -2.14 25.22 14.38
CA SER A 64 -1.51 25.62 15.64
C SER A 64 -2.08 26.94 16.14
N GLU A 65 -2.50 26.99 17.39
CA GLU A 65 -2.83 28.23 18.10
C GLU A 65 -1.58 28.93 18.65
N LEU A 66 -0.43 28.25 18.63
CA LEU A 66 0.83 28.81 19.14
C LEU A 66 1.40 29.80 18.13
N THR A 67 1.71 31.00 18.61
CA THR A 67 2.48 31.97 17.82
C THR A 67 3.90 31.40 17.63
N PRO A 68 4.40 31.28 16.40
CA PRO A 68 5.77 30.83 16.18
C PRO A 68 6.75 31.78 16.89
N LEU A 69 7.62 31.21 17.71
CA LEU A 69 8.76 31.99 18.23
C LEU A 69 9.68 32.31 17.05
N PRO A 70 10.23 33.55 16.95
CA PRO A 70 11.21 33.87 15.94
C PRO A 70 12.41 32.93 16.12
N SER A 71 12.71 32.11 15.12
CA SER A 71 13.90 31.27 15.16
C SER A 71 15.13 32.15 15.08
N ALA A 72 16.07 31.96 16.00
CA ALA A 72 17.34 32.69 16.06
C ALA A 72 18.22 32.46 14.81
N ASP A 73 17.94 31.45 13.99
CA ASP A 73 18.79 30.98 12.89
C ASP A 73 18.23 31.19 11.47
N GLY A 74 17.22 32.06 11.29
CA GLY A 74 16.73 32.39 9.94
C GLY A 74 16.14 31.21 9.14
N GLN A 75 15.90 30.06 9.77
CA GLN A 75 15.19 28.94 9.15
C GLN A 75 13.71 29.31 8.95
N LYS A 76 13.16 28.91 7.80
CA LYS A 76 11.78 29.19 7.38
C LYS A 76 10.83 29.08 8.56
N GLN A 77 10.16 30.19 8.87
CA GLN A 77 9.01 30.19 9.78
C GLN A 77 8.01 29.13 9.24
N VAL A 78 7.69 28.15 10.07
CA VAL A 78 6.49 27.33 9.84
C VAL A 78 5.35 28.33 9.80
N GLU A 79 4.64 28.44 8.69
CA GLU A 79 3.54 29.38 8.54
C GLU A 79 2.49 29.05 9.63
N ALA A 80 2.40 29.88 10.65
CA ALA A 80 1.54 29.73 11.82
C ALA A 80 0.04 29.65 11.48
N ASN A 81 -0.31 29.83 10.20
CA ASN A 81 -1.67 29.86 9.67
C ASN A 81 -2.02 28.69 8.76
N ALA A 82 -1.19 27.65 8.67
CA ALA A 82 -1.50 26.47 7.86
C ALA A 82 -2.66 25.69 8.52
N LYS A 83 -3.87 25.86 7.96
CA LYS A 83 -5.03 25.05 8.33
C LYS A 83 -4.87 23.63 7.81
N GLY A 84 -4.14 22.77 8.53
CA GLY A 84 -3.90 21.38 8.14
C GLY A 84 -2.58 20.85 8.66
N LEU A 85 -2.26 19.62 8.25
CA LEU A 85 -0.99 18.98 8.56
C LEU A 85 0.14 19.56 7.70
N ASP A 86 1.37 19.45 8.18
CA ASP A 86 2.57 19.79 7.42
C ASP A 86 2.73 18.90 6.19
N LYS A 87 3.25 19.45 5.07
CA LYS A 87 3.39 18.72 3.80
C LYS A 87 4.36 17.53 3.91
N GLU A 88 5.45 17.69 4.65
CA GLU A 88 6.41 16.60 4.90
C GLU A 88 5.76 15.48 5.70
N TYR A 89 4.95 15.83 6.71
CA TYR A 89 4.22 14.86 7.50
C TYR A 89 3.11 14.13 6.70
N ILE A 90 2.38 14.85 5.84
CA ILE A 90 1.37 14.28 4.93
C ILE A 90 2.01 13.24 4.01
N THR A 91 3.17 13.57 3.45
CA THR A 91 3.86 12.78 2.43
C THR A 91 4.93 11.85 2.99
N ALA A 92 5.10 11.76 4.32
CA ALA A 92 6.11 10.90 4.93
C ALA A 92 6.00 9.43 4.51
N TRP A 93 4.78 8.90 4.38
CA TRP A 93 4.51 7.55 3.84
C TRP A 93 4.18 7.62 2.36
N SER A 94 5.12 8.06 1.56
CA SER A 94 5.04 8.03 0.10
C SER A 94 5.53 6.69 -0.45
N TYR A 95 4.86 6.21 -1.46
CA TYR A 95 5.24 4.98 -2.14
C TYR A 95 6.35 5.25 -3.15
N GLY A 96 7.36 4.40 -3.19
CA GLY A 96 8.41 4.49 -4.21
C GLY A 96 7.85 4.21 -5.61
N LYS A 97 8.34 4.92 -6.64
CA LYS A 97 7.87 4.66 -8.02
C LYS A 97 8.10 3.22 -8.45
N ALA A 98 9.29 2.68 -8.18
CA ALA A 98 9.62 1.29 -8.46
C ALA A 98 8.92 0.33 -7.47
N GLU A 99 8.60 0.78 -6.27
CA GLU A 99 7.84 0.03 -5.27
C GLU A 99 6.42 -0.33 -5.76
N THR A 100 5.88 0.41 -6.76
CA THR A 100 4.62 0.06 -7.42
C THR A 100 4.61 -1.38 -7.99
N PHE A 101 5.75 -1.94 -8.32
CA PHE A 101 5.85 -3.32 -8.80
C PHE A 101 5.65 -4.37 -7.69
N THR A 102 5.50 -3.97 -6.41
CA THR A 102 5.05 -4.89 -5.35
C THR A 102 3.63 -5.41 -5.62
N LEU A 103 2.81 -4.68 -6.39
CA LEU A 103 1.54 -5.19 -6.91
C LEU A 103 1.68 -6.52 -7.67
N LEU A 104 2.88 -6.80 -8.21
CA LEU A 104 3.24 -8.01 -8.96
C LEU A 104 4.16 -8.96 -8.20
N VAL A 105 5.17 -8.40 -7.50
CA VAL A 105 6.19 -9.15 -6.75
C VAL A 105 6.24 -8.60 -5.32
N PRO A 106 5.56 -9.24 -4.35
CA PRO A 106 5.32 -8.64 -3.02
C PRO A 106 6.59 -8.27 -2.26
N ASN A 107 7.63 -9.12 -2.28
CA ASN A 107 8.89 -8.83 -1.59
C ASN A 107 9.90 -8.02 -2.41
N LEU A 108 9.45 -7.23 -3.39
CA LEU A 108 10.33 -6.43 -4.23
C LEU A 108 11.21 -5.44 -3.43
N TYR A 109 10.71 -4.98 -2.31
CA TYR A 109 11.40 -4.11 -1.35
C TYR A 109 11.43 -4.71 0.07
N GLY A 110 11.34 -6.05 0.18
CA GLY A 110 11.49 -6.78 1.43
C GLY A 110 10.23 -6.94 2.28
N GLY A 111 9.10 -6.41 1.85
CA GLY A 111 7.81 -6.63 2.56
C GLY A 111 7.64 -5.76 3.80
N ALA A 112 7.74 -6.32 5.01
CA ALA A 112 7.52 -5.62 6.28
C ALA A 112 8.80 -5.02 6.87
N SER A 113 8.64 -3.98 7.70
CA SER A 113 9.72 -3.39 8.49
C SER A 113 10.00 -4.23 9.74
N GLU A 114 10.81 -5.24 9.56
CA GLU A 114 11.29 -6.14 10.61
C GLU A 114 12.80 -6.41 10.42
N TYR A 115 13.41 -7.15 11.33
CA TYR A 115 14.81 -7.51 11.21
C TYR A 115 15.00 -8.67 10.22
N LEU A 116 16.03 -8.58 9.36
CA LEU A 116 16.42 -9.69 8.46
C LEU A 116 16.70 -11.00 9.22
N GLY A 117 17.14 -10.91 10.47
CA GLY A 117 17.35 -12.07 11.33
C GLY A 117 16.08 -12.86 11.67
N ASN A 118 14.89 -12.26 11.49
CA ASN A 118 13.62 -12.94 11.65
C ASN A 118 13.30 -13.88 10.45
N ASP A 119 14.03 -13.75 9.34
CA ASP A 119 13.96 -14.65 8.18
C ASP A 119 15.24 -15.52 8.13
N PRO A 120 15.23 -16.71 8.75
CA PRO A 120 16.40 -17.60 8.78
C PRO A 120 16.85 -18.06 7.40
N GLU A 121 15.92 -18.22 6.45
CA GLU A 121 16.22 -18.65 5.08
C GLU A 121 17.00 -17.55 4.33
N ALA A 122 16.60 -16.29 4.51
CA ALA A 122 17.25 -15.14 3.88
C ALA A 122 18.72 -14.99 4.34
N ILE A 123 19.00 -15.22 5.62
CA ILE A 123 20.36 -15.06 6.17
C ILE A 123 21.20 -16.35 6.18
N GLU A 124 20.70 -17.47 5.65
CA GLU A 124 21.41 -18.75 5.65
C GLU A 124 22.76 -18.65 4.92
N SER A 125 22.78 -18.00 3.77
CA SER A 125 23.97 -17.83 2.92
C SER A 125 24.96 -16.78 3.41
N VAL A 126 24.62 -16.00 4.46
CA VAL A 126 25.47 -14.95 5.00
C VAL A 126 26.67 -15.56 5.75
N PRO A 127 27.93 -15.09 5.51
CA PRO A 127 29.08 -15.49 6.30
C PRO A 127 28.83 -15.31 7.80
N ALA A 128 29.26 -16.29 8.63
CA ALA A 128 28.99 -16.30 10.07
C ALA A 128 29.42 -15.01 10.77
N GLU A 129 30.51 -14.39 10.32
CA GLU A 129 31.07 -13.13 10.83
C GLU A 129 30.17 -11.91 10.58
N PHE A 130 29.26 -11.96 9.60
CA PHE A 130 28.33 -10.86 9.24
C PHE A 130 26.90 -11.12 9.66
N LYS A 131 26.55 -12.34 10.12
CA LYS A 131 25.17 -12.73 10.42
C LYS A 131 24.50 -11.84 11.45
N GLU A 132 25.21 -11.45 12.50
CA GLU A 132 24.66 -10.56 13.54
C GLU A 132 24.37 -9.15 12.99
N ILE A 133 25.31 -8.60 12.22
CA ILE A 133 25.18 -7.26 11.64
C ILE A 133 24.05 -7.22 10.60
N ILE A 134 24.05 -8.19 9.66
CA ILE A 134 23.06 -8.27 8.60
C ILE A 134 21.69 -8.64 9.17
N GLY A 135 21.65 -9.56 10.15
CA GLY A 135 20.41 -9.92 10.85
C GLY A 135 19.76 -8.75 11.58
N GLY A 136 20.55 -7.77 12.05
CA GLY A 136 20.07 -6.53 12.66
C GLY A 136 19.60 -5.47 11.65
N MET A 137 19.81 -5.68 10.34
CA MET A 137 19.34 -4.75 9.31
C MET A 137 17.84 -4.91 9.05
N ASN A 138 17.23 -3.83 8.54
CA ASN A 138 15.82 -3.85 8.18
C ASN A 138 15.57 -4.75 6.95
N HIS A 139 14.54 -5.58 7.05
CA HIS A 139 14.08 -6.42 5.95
C HIS A 139 13.49 -5.56 4.82
N TYR A 140 12.72 -4.50 5.16
CA TYR A 140 12.20 -3.52 4.22
C TYR A 140 13.23 -2.42 3.93
N TRP A 141 13.41 -2.08 2.64
CA TRP A 141 14.32 -1.01 2.18
C TRP A 141 13.70 -0.04 1.16
N GLY A 142 12.36 0.05 1.12
CA GLY A 142 11.63 1.00 0.27
C GLY A 142 11.62 2.43 0.82
N ASP A 143 10.78 3.29 0.22
CA ASP A 143 10.75 4.73 0.52
C ASP A 143 9.94 5.10 1.77
N GLN A 144 9.09 4.20 2.26
CA GLN A 144 8.29 4.47 3.46
C GLN A 144 9.15 4.37 4.73
N PRO A 145 8.88 5.19 5.78
CA PRO A 145 9.63 5.10 7.04
C PRO A 145 9.53 3.71 7.69
N PHE A 146 8.37 3.09 7.61
CA PHE A 146 8.10 1.71 7.99
C PHE A 146 6.80 1.24 7.34
N THR A 147 6.65 -0.08 7.19
CA THR A 147 5.44 -0.72 6.66
C THR A 147 5.21 -2.07 7.33
N ALA A 148 3.94 -2.48 7.43
CA ALA A 148 3.55 -3.80 7.93
C ALA A 148 3.49 -4.87 6.83
N GLY A 149 3.66 -4.48 5.58
CA GLY A 149 3.64 -5.38 4.43
C GLY A 149 3.46 -4.64 3.11
N PRO A 150 3.64 -5.30 1.98
CA PRO A 150 3.49 -4.71 0.65
C PRO A 150 2.03 -4.59 0.24
N VAL A 151 1.75 -3.69 -0.71
CA VAL A 151 0.49 -3.71 -1.46
C VAL A 151 0.61 -4.75 -2.58
N TYR A 152 -0.20 -5.81 -2.52
CA TYR A 152 -0.16 -6.92 -3.47
C TYR A 152 -1.56 -7.33 -3.92
N VAL A 153 -1.78 -7.47 -5.22
CA VAL A 153 -3.11 -7.78 -5.79
C VAL A 153 -3.21 -9.19 -6.37
N GLY A 154 -2.13 -9.94 -6.37
CA GLY A 154 -2.03 -11.26 -7.01
C GLY A 154 -1.43 -11.18 -8.42
N ALA A 155 -0.41 -12.02 -8.69
CA ALA A 155 0.34 -11.99 -9.95
C ALA A 155 -0.56 -12.26 -11.17
N PHE A 156 -1.43 -13.26 -11.09
CA PHE A 156 -2.36 -13.57 -12.17
C PHE A 156 -3.50 -12.55 -12.29
N VAL A 157 -3.92 -11.96 -11.18
CA VAL A 157 -4.93 -10.88 -11.19
C VAL A 157 -4.39 -9.66 -11.94
N LEU A 158 -3.12 -9.31 -11.73
CA LEU A 158 -2.49 -8.22 -12.48
C LEU A 158 -2.34 -8.56 -13.97
N PHE A 159 -2.03 -9.81 -14.33
CA PHE A 159 -2.04 -10.26 -15.72
C PHE A 159 -3.44 -10.08 -16.37
N LEU A 160 -4.50 -10.52 -15.67
CA LEU A 160 -5.87 -10.35 -16.14
C LEU A 160 -6.28 -8.88 -16.22
N PHE A 161 -5.80 -8.02 -15.33
CA PHE A 161 -6.04 -6.59 -15.38
C PHE A 161 -5.45 -5.99 -16.67
N VAL A 162 -4.19 -6.28 -16.99
CA VAL A 162 -3.55 -5.80 -18.24
C VAL A 162 -4.30 -6.30 -19.45
N LEU A 163 -4.67 -7.57 -19.46
CA LEU A 163 -5.48 -8.15 -20.52
C LEU A 163 -6.87 -7.46 -20.63
N GLY A 164 -7.46 -7.11 -19.49
CA GLY A 164 -8.71 -6.38 -19.40
C GLY A 164 -8.63 -4.97 -19.96
N VAL A 165 -7.54 -4.26 -19.71
CA VAL A 165 -7.29 -2.94 -20.32
C VAL A 165 -7.34 -3.01 -21.85
N ILE A 166 -6.86 -4.10 -22.44
CA ILE A 166 -6.85 -4.28 -23.90
C ILE A 166 -8.22 -4.74 -24.40
N LYS A 167 -8.81 -5.76 -23.79
CA LYS A 167 -9.94 -6.51 -24.34
C LYS A 167 -11.31 -6.02 -23.87
N VAL A 168 -11.47 -5.56 -22.62
CA VAL A 168 -12.77 -5.14 -22.10
C VAL A 168 -13.26 -3.88 -22.84
N GLN A 169 -14.54 -3.83 -23.15
CA GLN A 169 -15.17 -2.69 -23.81
C GLN A 169 -16.02 -1.87 -22.82
N GLY A 170 -16.30 -0.63 -23.19
CA GLY A 170 -17.20 0.25 -22.45
C GLY A 170 -16.50 1.26 -21.52
N PRO A 171 -17.27 2.19 -20.95
CA PRO A 171 -16.77 3.32 -20.16
C PRO A 171 -16.19 2.88 -18.81
N LEU A 172 -16.73 1.81 -18.21
CA LEU A 172 -16.27 1.30 -16.92
C LEU A 172 -14.78 0.90 -16.95
N LYS A 173 -14.30 0.32 -18.06
CA LYS A 173 -12.87 0.03 -18.24
C LYS A 173 -12.01 1.27 -18.02
N TRP A 174 -12.37 2.37 -18.67
CA TRP A 174 -11.59 3.61 -18.60
C TRP A 174 -11.65 4.25 -17.22
N ALA A 175 -12.81 4.14 -16.54
CA ALA A 175 -12.96 4.60 -15.17
C ALA A 175 -12.08 3.80 -14.19
N LEU A 176 -12.08 2.46 -14.31
CA LEU A 176 -11.23 1.59 -13.47
C LEU A 176 -9.75 1.83 -13.74
N LEU A 177 -9.34 1.90 -15.01
CA LEU A 177 -7.96 2.21 -15.38
C LEU A 177 -7.53 3.59 -14.89
N GLY A 178 -8.38 4.61 -15.11
CA GLY A 178 -8.11 5.98 -14.65
C GLY A 178 -7.98 6.04 -13.14
N GLY A 179 -8.88 5.39 -12.39
CA GLY A 179 -8.80 5.26 -10.94
C GLY A 179 -7.54 4.56 -10.46
N THR A 180 -7.11 3.49 -11.15
CA THR A 180 -5.84 2.79 -10.86
C THR A 180 -4.64 3.72 -11.03
N ILE A 181 -4.49 4.33 -12.20
CA ILE A 181 -3.35 5.21 -12.50
C ILE A 181 -3.32 6.40 -11.53
N PHE A 182 -4.48 6.99 -11.29
CA PHE A 182 -4.62 8.12 -10.39
C PHE A 182 -4.23 7.77 -8.94
N SER A 183 -4.70 6.64 -8.42
CA SER A 183 -4.37 6.22 -7.06
C SER A 183 -2.88 5.91 -6.90
N ILE A 184 -2.26 5.26 -7.89
CA ILE A 184 -0.81 5.01 -7.90
C ILE A 184 -0.03 6.34 -7.95
N ALA A 185 -0.42 7.27 -8.83
CA ALA A 185 0.26 8.56 -8.95
C ALA A 185 0.19 9.40 -7.67
N LEU A 186 -0.97 9.43 -6.98
CA LEU A 186 -1.09 10.11 -5.69
C LEU A 186 -0.36 9.38 -4.56
N ALA A 187 -0.29 8.05 -4.59
CA ALA A 187 0.47 7.27 -3.60
C ALA A 187 1.97 7.56 -3.64
N TRP A 188 2.51 7.99 -4.79
CA TRP A 188 3.92 8.40 -4.90
C TRP A 188 4.26 9.63 -4.06
N GLY A 189 3.29 10.42 -3.60
CA GLY A 189 3.45 11.50 -2.63
C GLY A 189 4.63 12.43 -2.95
N HIS A 190 5.67 12.45 -2.10
CA HIS A 190 6.86 13.27 -2.34
C HIS A 190 7.63 12.89 -3.61
N ASN A 191 7.51 11.66 -4.10
CA ASN A 191 8.10 11.22 -5.37
C ASN A 191 7.41 11.84 -6.59
N MET A 192 6.22 12.47 -6.40
CA MET A 192 5.47 13.21 -7.41
C MET A 192 4.86 14.49 -6.80
N MET A 193 5.69 15.32 -6.18
CA MET A 193 5.29 16.42 -5.31
C MET A 193 4.35 17.42 -5.96
N TRP A 194 4.52 17.73 -7.25
CA TRP A 194 3.65 18.65 -7.97
C TRP A 194 2.16 18.21 -7.95
N LEU A 195 1.90 16.90 -8.02
CA LEU A 195 0.55 16.36 -7.94
C LEU A 195 0.05 16.40 -6.49
N SER A 196 0.91 16.03 -5.54
CA SER A 196 0.59 16.09 -4.11
C SER A 196 0.26 17.50 -3.66
N ASP A 197 1.04 18.52 -4.07
CA ASP A 197 0.77 19.93 -3.80
C ASP A 197 -0.60 20.36 -4.35
N LEU A 198 -0.90 20.00 -5.59
CA LEU A 198 -2.21 20.31 -6.18
C LEU A 198 -3.37 19.81 -5.30
N PHE A 199 -3.23 18.59 -4.74
CA PHE A 199 -4.27 18.00 -3.89
C PHE A 199 -4.28 18.57 -2.48
N ILE A 200 -3.12 18.77 -1.87
CA ILE A 200 -2.98 19.34 -0.53
C ILE A 200 -3.55 20.76 -0.49
N ASP A 201 -3.28 21.57 -1.52
CA ASP A 201 -3.63 22.98 -1.53
C ASP A 201 -5.07 23.24 -2.03
N HIS A 202 -5.64 22.37 -2.87
CA HIS A 202 -6.91 22.66 -3.56
C HIS A 202 -8.04 21.68 -3.28
N VAL A 203 -7.74 20.43 -2.86
CA VAL A 203 -8.79 19.43 -2.63
C VAL A 203 -9.26 19.48 -1.18
N PRO A 204 -10.56 19.72 -0.94
CA PRO A 204 -11.09 19.84 0.41
C PRO A 204 -10.74 18.63 1.29
N LEU A 205 -10.27 18.91 2.51
CA LEU A 205 -9.91 17.93 3.53
C LEU A 205 -8.69 17.05 3.20
N TYR A 206 -8.09 17.12 2.01
CA TYR A 206 -6.93 16.30 1.67
C TYR A 206 -5.75 16.56 2.62
N ASN A 207 -5.54 17.80 3.01
CA ASN A 207 -4.52 18.23 3.98
C ASN A 207 -4.78 17.82 5.44
N LYS A 208 -5.86 17.07 5.71
CA LYS A 208 -6.19 16.52 7.03
C LYS A 208 -5.76 15.04 7.18
N PHE A 209 -5.38 14.40 6.09
CA PHE A 209 -4.94 13.02 6.07
C PHE A 209 -3.43 12.94 5.94
N ARG A 210 -2.83 11.97 6.58
CA ARG A 210 -1.45 11.54 6.38
C ARG A 210 -1.43 10.20 5.65
N THR A 211 -0.23 9.75 5.27
CA THR A 211 -0.05 8.41 4.66
C THR A 211 -0.72 8.34 3.29
N VAL A 212 -0.18 9.12 2.35
CA VAL A 212 -0.70 9.20 0.98
C VAL A 212 -0.75 7.85 0.27
N SER A 213 0.12 6.90 0.63
CA SER A 213 0.11 5.52 0.11
C SER A 213 -1.20 4.77 0.38
N SER A 214 -1.98 5.16 1.40
CA SER A 214 -3.28 4.54 1.70
C SER A 214 -4.29 4.65 0.55
N ILE A 215 -4.11 5.57 -0.40
CA ILE A 215 -4.97 5.68 -1.59
C ILE A 215 -4.87 4.47 -2.52
N LEU A 216 -3.82 3.63 -2.37
CA LEU A 216 -3.66 2.39 -3.14
C LEU A 216 -4.82 1.41 -2.94
N VAL A 217 -5.62 1.55 -1.86
CA VAL A 217 -6.88 0.82 -1.70
C VAL A 217 -7.80 0.94 -2.92
N VAL A 218 -7.72 2.04 -3.66
CA VAL A 218 -8.46 2.20 -4.93
C VAL A 218 -7.88 1.28 -6.00
N ALA A 219 -6.56 1.18 -6.12
CA ALA A 219 -5.91 0.25 -7.05
C ALA A 219 -6.20 -1.22 -6.66
N GLU A 220 -6.15 -1.56 -5.37
CA GLU A 220 -6.50 -2.89 -4.85
C GLU A 220 -7.95 -3.30 -5.15
N PHE A 221 -8.83 -2.34 -5.35
CA PHE A 221 -10.20 -2.59 -5.80
C PHE A 221 -10.33 -2.62 -7.33
N THR A 222 -9.76 -1.62 -8.02
CA THR A 222 -9.98 -1.43 -9.47
C THR A 222 -9.24 -2.46 -10.31
N ILE A 223 -8.06 -2.92 -9.87
CA ILE A 223 -7.28 -3.96 -10.56
C ILE A 223 -8.06 -5.29 -10.57
N PRO A 224 -8.48 -5.86 -9.44
CA PRO A 224 -9.29 -7.09 -9.45
C PRO A 224 -10.64 -6.91 -10.17
N ALA A 225 -11.30 -5.74 -10.04
CA ALA A 225 -12.56 -5.50 -10.71
C ALA A 225 -12.41 -5.60 -12.24
N LEU A 226 -11.38 -4.98 -12.82
CA LEU A 226 -11.14 -5.08 -14.26
C LEU A 226 -10.65 -6.47 -14.66
N ALA A 227 -9.88 -7.16 -13.82
CA ALA A 227 -9.45 -8.54 -14.02
C ALA A 227 -10.66 -9.50 -14.10
N VAL A 228 -11.65 -9.32 -13.21
CA VAL A 228 -12.90 -10.10 -13.25
C VAL A 228 -13.69 -9.83 -14.54
N LEU A 229 -13.78 -8.58 -14.98
CA LEU A 229 -14.43 -8.25 -16.26
C LEU A 229 -13.72 -8.92 -17.44
N ALA A 230 -12.37 -8.94 -17.44
CA ALA A 230 -11.59 -9.67 -18.44
C ALA A 230 -11.87 -11.17 -18.41
N LEU A 231 -11.93 -11.77 -17.23
CA LEU A 231 -12.24 -13.19 -17.07
C LEU A 231 -13.66 -13.53 -17.54
N VAL A 232 -14.64 -12.68 -17.25
CA VAL A 232 -16.03 -12.83 -17.76
C VAL A 232 -16.06 -12.80 -19.28
N GLN A 233 -15.33 -11.88 -19.90
CA GLN A 233 -15.27 -11.79 -21.36
C GLN A 233 -14.50 -13.00 -21.95
N PHE A 234 -13.40 -13.42 -21.35
CA PHE A 234 -12.67 -14.63 -21.73
C PHE A 234 -13.57 -15.87 -21.73
N VAL A 235 -14.40 -16.05 -20.70
CA VAL A 235 -15.31 -17.20 -20.62
C VAL A 235 -16.39 -17.18 -21.68
N ARG A 236 -16.82 -16.00 -22.15
CA ARG A 236 -17.78 -15.84 -23.25
C ARG A 236 -17.18 -16.18 -24.61
N GLU A 237 -15.93 -15.74 -24.84
CA GLU A 237 -15.26 -15.86 -26.12
C GLU A 237 -13.82 -16.39 -25.95
N PRO A 238 -13.62 -17.62 -25.47
CA PRO A 238 -12.32 -18.11 -25.05
C PRO A 238 -11.31 -18.22 -26.20
N LYS A 239 -11.76 -18.60 -27.41
CA LYS A 239 -10.88 -18.70 -28.58
C LYS A 239 -10.39 -17.34 -29.05
N ALA A 240 -11.27 -16.34 -29.11
CA ALA A 240 -10.90 -14.97 -29.53
C ALA A 240 -9.84 -14.34 -28.61
N PHE A 241 -9.81 -14.73 -27.32
CA PHE A 241 -8.76 -14.28 -26.40
C PHE A 241 -7.39 -14.87 -26.71
N LEU A 242 -7.33 -16.17 -27.08
CA LEU A 242 -6.04 -16.85 -27.38
C LEU A 242 -5.54 -16.54 -28.81
N GLU A 243 -6.47 -16.23 -29.72
CA GLU A 243 -6.14 -15.86 -31.11
C GLU A 243 -5.56 -14.44 -31.19
N ASP A 244 -5.92 -13.55 -30.27
CA ASP A 244 -5.35 -12.21 -30.16
C ASP A 244 -3.96 -12.27 -29.50
N LYS A 245 -2.97 -12.68 -30.31
CA LYS A 245 -1.58 -12.84 -29.88
C LYS A 245 -0.99 -11.54 -29.36
N VAL A 246 -1.42 -10.38 -29.89
CA VAL A 246 -0.90 -9.08 -29.46
C VAL A 246 -1.34 -8.79 -28.03
N ALA A 247 -2.62 -8.95 -27.71
CA ALA A 247 -3.11 -8.76 -26.35
C ALA A 247 -2.43 -9.71 -25.35
N LEU A 248 -2.25 -10.98 -25.73
CA LEU A 248 -1.58 -11.97 -24.90
C LEU A 248 -0.10 -11.62 -24.67
N TYR A 249 0.64 -11.30 -25.74
CA TYR A 249 2.07 -10.98 -25.62
C TYR A 249 2.32 -9.67 -24.87
N VAL A 250 1.47 -8.65 -25.06
CA VAL A 250 1.57 -7.40 -24.27
C VAL A 250 1.31 -7.69 -22.79
N SER A 251 0.29 -8.49 -22.47
CA SER A 251 -0.01 -8.83 -21.07
C SER A 251 1.13 -9.65 -20.44
N LEU A 252 1.68 -10.63 -21.13
CA LEU A 252 2.85 -11.38 -20.68
C LEU A 252 4.10 -10.49 -20.59
N GLY A 253 4.31 -9.61 -21.54
CA GLY A 253 5.43 -8.66 -21.55
C GLY A 253 5.40 -7.68 -20.38
N LEU A 254 4.21 -7.26 -19.93
CA LEU A 254 4.06 -6.34 -18.81
C LEU A 254 4.00 -7.02 -17.43
N THR A 255 3.82 -8.34 -17.38
CA THR A 255 3.70 -9.07 -16.11
C THR A 255 4.75 -10.18 -15.97
N LEU A 256 4.80 -11.15 -16.87
CA LEU A 256 5.74 -12.25 -16.78
C LEU A 256 7.19 -11.82 -17.04
N LEU A 257 7.43 -10.95 -18.04
CA LEU A 257 8.79 -10.50 -18.36
C LEU A 257 9.47 -9.76 -17.19
N PRO A 258 8.82 -8.79 -16.49
CA PRO A 258 9.40 -8.19 -15.29
C PRO A 258 9.75 -9.24 -14.22
N CYS A 259 8.88 -10.23 -13.98
CA CYS A 259 9.18 -11.31 -13.04
C CYS A 259 10.45 -12.09 -13.45
N LEU A 260 10.60 -12.42 -14.73
CA LEU A 260 11.79 -13.14 -15.23
C LEU A 260 13.06 -12.29 -15.12
N VAL A 261 12.98 -10.98 -15.40
CA VAL A 261 14.11 -10.05 -15.24
C VAL A 261 14.52 -9.96 -13.77
N LEU A 262 13.56 -9.78 -12.87
CA LEU A 262 13.80 -9.68 -11.43
C LEU A 262 14.30 -11.02 -10.84
N TRP A 263 13.90 -12.14 -11.40
CA TRP A 263 14.43 -13.46 -11.01
C TRP A 263 15.90 -13.63 -11.41
N LEU A 264 16.27 -13.25 -12.64
CA LEU A 264 17.58 -13.56 -13.20
C LEU A 264 18.65 -12.52 -12.82
N ILE A 265 18.29 -11.24 -12.79
CA ILE A 265 19.25 -10.14 -12.64
C ILE A 265 18.74 -9.01 -11.70
N PRO A 266 18.24 -9.33 -10.49
CA PRO A 266 17.67 -8.31 -9.59
C PRO A 266 18.68 -7.21 -9.24
N GLN A 267 19.94 -7.55 -9.04
CA GLN A 267 21.02 -6.61 -8.70
C GLN A 267 21.31 -5.55 -9.78
N SER A 268 20.96 -5.86 -11.04
CA SER A 268 21.21 -4.95 -12.18
C SER A 268 20.09 -3.94 -12.39
N VAL A 269 18.88 -4.23 -11.86
CA VAL A 269 17.68 -3.42 -12.14
C VAL A 269 17.11 -2.73 -10.91
N LEU A 270 17.53 -3.13 -9.68
CA LEU A 270 17.02 -2.58 -8.43
C LEU A 270 18.12 -1.98 -7.57
N ALA A 271 17.79 -0.89 -6.89
CA ALA A 271 18.53 -0.42 -5.73
C ALA A 271 18.16 -1.31 -4.53
N LEU A 272 19.08 -2.19 -4.12
CA LEU A 272 18.88 -3.14 -3.01
C LEU A 272 19.23 -2.55 -1.64
N MET A 273 19.28 -1.25 -1.54
CA MET A 273 19.54 -0.50 -0.31
C MET A 273 18.80 0.82 -0.36
N SER A 274 18.25 1.25 0.76
CA SER A 274 17.67 2.59 0.90
C SER A 274 18.74 3.69 0.83
N GLY A 275 18.32 4.92 0.54
CA GLY A 275 19.24 6.08 0.55
C GLY A 275 19.87 6.30 1.92
N GLN A 276 19.13 6.08 3.00
CA GLN A 276 19.61 6.20 4.37
C GLN A 276 20.69 5.16 4.70
N GLU A 277 20.49 3.91 4.29
CA GLU A 277 21.48 2.85 4.47
C GLU A 277 22.77 3.12 3.69
N GLN A 278 22.64 3.61 2.44
CA GLN A 278 23.81 3.97 1.64
C GLN A 278 24.64 5.06 2.34
N GLU A 279 23.98 6.07 2.90
CA GLU A 279 24.66 7.13 3.63
C GLU A 279 25.29 6.62 4.95
N MET A 280 24.58 5.76 5.70
CA MET A 280 25.10 5.12 6.90
C MET A 280 26.38 4.33 6.60
N PHE A 281 26.39 3.50 5.56
CA PHE A 281 27.55 2.74 5.15
C PHE A 281 28.69 3.63 4.63
N ARG A 282 28.38 4.70 3.92
CA ARG A 282 29.37 5.68 3.46
C ARG A 282 30.09 6.35 4.63
N GLN A 283 29.36 6.71 5.67
CA GLN A 283 29.95 7.28 6.90
C GLN A 283 30.78 6.25 7.66
N ALA A 284 30.36 4.98 7.68
CA ALA A 284 31.08 3.91 8.34
C ALA A 284 32.40 3.57 7.65
N MET A 285 32.50 3.68 6.32
CA MET A 285 33.74 3.39 5.56
C MET A 285 34.97 4.21 6.01
N GLY A 286 34.76 5.43 6.53
CA GLY A 286 35.86 6.30 6.98
C GLY A 286 36.19 6.20 8.46
N ARG A 287 35.36 5.47 9.25
CA ARG A 287 35.44 5.52 10.73
C ARG A 287 35.55 4.16 11.42
N SER A 288 35.19 3.08 10.71
CA SER A 288 35.08 1.72 11.29
C SER A 288 36.21 0.82 10.80
N GLN A 289 36.67 -0.10 11.65
CA GLN A 289 37.59 -1.17 11.27
C GLN A 289 36.88 -2.36 10.59
N LEU A 290 35.56 -2.28 10.45
CA LEU A 290 34.74 -3.33 9.83
C LEU A 290 34.94 -3.37 8.31
N PRO A 291 34.85 -4.54 7.68
CA PRO A 291 34.92 -4.68 6.23
C PRO A 291 33.60 -4.24 5.56
N VAL A 292 33.31 -2.93 5.63
CA VAL A 292 32.02 -2.32 5.25
C VAL A 292 31.59 -2.71 3.84
N THR A 293 32.52 -2.77 2.87
CA THR A 293 32.22 -3.18 1.49
C THR A 293 31.73 -4.62 1.41
N ALA A 294 32.34 -5.54 2.18
CA ALA A 294 31.92 -6.94 2.21
C ALA A 294 30.51 -7.08 2.83
N ILE A 295 30.24 -6.34 3.93
CA ILE A 295 28.90 -6.31 4.56
C ILE A 295 27.86 -5.80 3.58
N MET A 296 28.13 -4.69 2.88
CA MET A 296 27.22 -4.14 1.86
C MET A 296 26.96 -5.13 0.72
N THR A 297 27.98 -5.84 0.27
CA THR A 297 27.83 -6.85 -0.79
C THR A 297 26.96 -8.00 -0.32
N SER A 298 27.23 -8.54 0.87
CA SER A 298 26.41 -9.63 1.45
C SER A 298 24.96 -9.20 1.69
N LEU A 299 24.72 -7.97 2.16
CA LEU A 299 23.35 -7.43 2.32
C LEU A 299 22.61 -7.37 0.97
N LYS A 300 23.28 -6.89 -0.09
CA LYS A 300 22.70 -6.85 -1.43
C LYS A 300 22.43 -8.23 -1.99
N GLU A 301 23.30 -9.20 -1.73
CA GLU A 301 23.10 -10.60 -2.14
C GLU A 301 21.88 -11.23 -1.46
N VAL A 302 21.73 -11.03 -0.16
CA VAL A 302 20.53 -11.47 0.60
C VAL A 302 19.26 -10.88 0.00
N ARG A 303 19.20 -9.58 -0.16
CA ARG A 303 18.04 -8.89 -0.72
C ARG A 303 17.74 -9.25 -2.17
N ALA A 304 18.78 -9.48 -2.97
CA ALA A 304 18.63 -10.00 -4.31
C ALA A 304 18.03 -11.42 -4.31
N GLY A 305 18.43 -12.27 -3.37
CA GLY A 305 17.85 -13.60 -3.16
C GLY A 305 16.36 -13.53 -2.84
N ILE A 306 15.96 -12.66 -1.90
CA ILE A 306 14.54 -12.43 -1.52
C ILE A 306 13.71 -12.02 -2.74
N VAL A 307 14.18 -11.02 -3.51
CA VAL A 307 13.50 -10.54 -4.72
C VAL A 307 13.40 -11.64 -5.77
N SER A 308 14.51 -12.35 -6.02
CA SER A 308 14.59 -13.42 -7.03
C SER A 308 13.61 -14.55 -6.73
N ALA A 309 13.57 -15.03 -5.50
CA ALA A 309 12.67 -16.09 -5.07
C ALA A 309 11.18 -15.70 -5.27
N ASP A 310 10.82 -14.49 -4.89
CA ASP A 310 9.44 -14.03 -4.96
C ASP A 310 9.03 -13.65 -6.40
N ALA A 311 9.95 -13.16 -7.21
CA ALA A 311 9.73 -12.95 -8.65
C ALA A 311 9.48 -14.25 -9.39
N LEU A 312 10.27 -15.30 -9.09
CA LEU A 312 10.04 -16.64 -9.64
C LEU A 312 8.67 -17.19 -9.22
N ARG A 313 8.30 -17.03 -7.94
CA ARG A 313 6.97 -17.41 -7.44
C ARG A 313 5.87 -16.75 -8.26
N SER A 314 5.94 -15.42 -8.46
CA SER A 314 4.94 -14.68 -9.25
C SER A 314 4.89 -15.16 -10.71
N ALA A 315 6.04 -15.41 -11.32
CA ALA A 315 6.13 -16.00 -12.67
C ALA A 315 5.43 -17.37 -12.75
N VAL A 316 5.71 -18.25 -11.78
CA VAL A 316 5.09 -19.58 -11.70
C VAL A 316 3.58 -19.49 -11.54
N ILE A 317 3.06 -18.59 -10.69
CA ILE A 317 1.62 -18.36 -10.52
C ILE A 317 0.95 -17.93 -11.83
N ILE A 318 1.56 -17.01 -12.58
CA ILE A 318 1.04 -16.58 -13.89
C ILE A 318 0.96 -17.78 -14.84
N VAL A 319 2.05 -18.54 -14.97
CA VAL A 319 2.11 -19.69 -15.89
C VAL A 319 1.12 -20.78 -15.49
N LEU A 320 1.06 -21.14 -14.20
CA LEU A 320 0.11 -22.14 -13.68
C LEU A 320 -1.34 -21.74 -13.94
N SER A 321 -1.67 -20.44 -13.81
CA SER A 321 -3.02 -19.95 -14.06
C SER A 321 -3.39 -19.92 -15.54
N LEU A 322 -2.42 -19.78 -16.43
CA LEU A 322 -2.66 -19.88 -17.87
C LEU A 322 -2.98 -21.27 -18.35
N VAL A 323 -2.52 -22.32 -17.66
CA VAL A 323 -2.80 -23.73 -18.05
C VAL A 323 -4.31 -24.01 -18.08
N PRO A 324 -5.10 -23.81 -17.00
CA PRO A 324 -6.54 -24.05 -17.05
C PRO A 324 -7.27 -23.12 -18.04
N CYS A 325 -6.79 -21.89 -18.26
CA CYS A 325 -7.33 -21.01 -19.29
C CYS A 325 -7.14 -21.60 -20.69
N PHE A 326 -5.98 -22.11 -21.00
CA PHE A 326 -5.67 -22.74 -22.28
C PHE A 326 -6.49 -24.03 -22.51
N LEU A 327 -6.60 -24.89 -21.50
CA LEU A 327 -7.42 -26.10 -21.55
C LEU A 327 -8.90 -25.78 -21.75
N TYR A 328 -9.40 -24.72 -21.12
CA TYR A 328 -10.77 -24.25 -21.31
C TYR A 328 -11.00 -23.75 -22.74
N ALA A 329 -10.11 -22.96 -23.28
CA ALA A 329 -10.22 -22.46 -24.65
C ALA A 329 -10.13 -23.56 -25.71
N GLN A 330 -9.43 -24.67 -25.42
CA GLN A 330 -9.43 -25.87 -26.26
C GLN A 330 -10.71 -26.73 -26.09
N GLY A 331 -11.61 -26.40 -25.19
CA GLY A 331 -12.81 -27.22 -24.89
C GLY A 331 -12.52 -28.46 -24.05
N LYS A 332 -11.28 -28.63 -23.53
CA LYS A 332 -10.88 -29.77 -22.69
C LYS A 332 -11.28 -29.61 -21.22
N LEU A 333 -11.50 -28.39 -20.78
CA LEU A 333 -11.92 -28.07 -19.43
C LEU A 333 -13.32 -27.42 -19.43
N LYS A 334 -14.18 -27.75 -18.46
CA LYS A 334 -15.49 -27.12 -18.29
C LYS A 334 -15.38 -25.84 -17.47
N LYS A 335 -16.42 -24.98 -17.52
CA LYS A 335 -16.47 -23.68 -16.84
C LYS A 335 -16.29 -23.78 -15.31
N VAL A 336 -16.97 -24.71 -14.65
CA VAL A 336 -16.91 -24.87 -13.19
C VAL A 336 -15.49 -25.24 -12.71
N PRO A 337 -14.83 -26.28 -13.23
CA PRO A 337 -13.46 -26.56 -12.83
C PRO A 337 -12.46 -25.46 -13.23
N LEU A 338 -12.70 -24.69 -14.31
CA LEU A 338 -11.88 -23.51 -14.60
C LEU A 338 -11.88 -22.53 -13.42
N PHE A 339 -13.08 -22.10 -12.98
CA PHE A 339 -13.20 -21.17 -11.87
C PHE A 339 -12.69 -21.74 -10.55
N ALA A 340 -12.89 -23.03 -10.30
CA ALA A 340 -12.38 -23.70 -9.11
C ALA A 340 -10.84 -23.69 -9.08
N LEU A 341 -10.19 -24.01 -10.20
CA LEU A 341 -8.73 -24.01 -10.31
C LEU A 341 -8.14 -22.59 -10.19
N LEU A 342 -8.70 -21.61 -10.93
CA LEU A 342 -8.25 -20.22 -10.84
C LEU A 342 -8.47 -19.67 -9.45
N GLY A 343 -9.63 -19.94 -8.84
CA GLY A 343 -9.91 -19.50 -7.46
C GLY A 343 -8.97 -20.12 -6.45
N LEU A 344 -8.64 -21.41 -6.58
CA LEU A 344 -7.70 -22.09 -5.69
C LEU A 344 -6.27 -21.53 -5.85
N ILE A 345 -5.81 -21.33 -7.09
CA ILE A 345 -4.47 -20.76 -7.35
C ILE A 345 -4.39 -19.32 -6.79
N THR A 346 -5.40 -18.48 -7.03
CA THR A 346 -5.42 -17.11 -6.51
C THR A 346 -5.49 -17.09 -4.99
N LEU A 347 -6.33 -17.96 -4.39
CA LEU A 347 -6.40 -18.09 -2.93
C LEU A 347 -5.05 -18.52 -2.34
N ALA A 348 -4.40 -19.52 -2.94
CA ALA A 348 -3.08 -19.97 -2.49
C ALA A 348 -2.02 -18.86 -2.64
N ASP A 349 -2.06 -18.11 -3.77
CA ASP A 349 -1.16 -16.99 -4.03
C ASP A 349 -1.26 -15.92 -2.93
N LEU A 350 -2.47 -15.42 -2.68
CA LEU A 350 -2.72 -14.37 -1.70
C LEU A 350 -2.49 -14.88 -0.27
N TRP A 351 -3.01 -16.07 0.08
CA TRP A 351 -2.87 -16.64 1.42
C TRP A 351 -1.42 -16.86 1.83
N LEU A 352 -0.58 -17.36 0.91
CA LEU A 352 0.85 -17.58 1.19
C LEU A 352 1.61 -16.26 1.39
N VAL A 353 1.18 -15.18 0.76
CA VAL A 353 1.74 -13.85 0.99
C VAL A 353 1.23 -13.28 2.32
N ASP A 354 -0.08 -13.34 2.57
CA ASP A 354 -0.69 -12.80 3.80
C ASP A 354 -0.12 -13.46 5.05
N LYS A 355 0.12 -14.78 5.01
CA LYS A 355 0.70 -15.53 6.14
C LYS A 355 2.14 -15.15 6.50
N ARG A 356 2.85 -14.43 5.64
CA ARG A 356 4.16 -13.86 6.00
C ARG A 356 4.02 -12.71 7.02
N TYR A 357 2.91 -11.96 6.93
CA TYR A 357 2.67 -10.74 7.71
C TYR A 357 1.63 -10.92 8.80
N LEU A 358 0.76 -11.92 8.68
CA LEU A 358 -0.26 -12.27 9.67
C LEU A 358 -0.18 -13.76 9.98
N HIS A 359 0.81 -14.15 10.78
CA HIS A 359 1.02 -15.52 11.23
C HIS A 359 0.52 -15.72 12.66
N ASP A 360 0.40 -16.98 13.07
CA ASP A 360 -0.29 -17.35 14.32
C ASP A 360 0.45 -16.87 15.58
N ASP A 361 1.78 -16.68 15.52
CA ASP A 361 2.60 -16.20 16.63
C ASP A 361 2.33 -14.73 17.01
N LEU A 362 1.66 -13.96 16.12
CA LEU A 362 1.22 -12.60 16.41
C LEU A 362 -0.06 -12.54 17.27
N PHE A 363 -0.77 -13.65 17.42
CA PHE A 363 -1.98 -13.70 18.23
C PHE A 363 -1.66 -14.04 19.67
N ILE A 364 -1.97 -13.10 20.55
CA ILE A 364 -1.79 -13.26 22.01
C ILE A 364 -3.09 -13.79 22.60
N PRO A 365 -3.07 -14.81 23.48
CA PRO A 365 -4.25 -15.27 24.19
C PRO A 365 -4.95 -14.13 24.94
N LYS A 366 -6.28 -14.14 24.95
CA LYS A 366 -7.08 -13.10 25.61
C LYS A 366 -6.71 -12.90 27.09
N GLU A 367 -6.44 -14.00 27.79
CA GLU A 367 -6.02 -14.00 29.17
C GLU A 367 -4.68 -13.26 29.37
N SER A 368 -3.76 -13.38 28.40
CA SER A 368 -2.48 -12.66 28.44
C SER A 368 -2.68 -11.16 28.17
N VAL A 369 -3.60 -10.80 27.30
CA VAL A 369 -3.96 -9.38 27.05
C VAL A 369 -4.60 -8.78 28.30
N GLU A 370 -5.52 -9.49 28.96
CA GLU A 370 -6.17 -9.06 30.20
C GLU A 370 -5.16 -8.96 31.36
N ALA A 371 -4.18 -9.86 31.43
CA ALA A 371 -3.12 -9.81 32.43
C ALA A 371 -2.11 -8.66 32.18
N GLN A 372 -1.92 -8.26 30.91
CA GLN A 372 -1.13 -7.09 30.52
C GLN A 372 -1.94 -5.79 30.58
N ALA A 373 -3.27 -5.87 30.59
CA ALA A 373 -4.14 -4.74 30.91
C ALA A 373 -3.79 -4.28 32.31
N ARG A 374 -3.23 -3.09 32.40
CA ARG A 374 -2.49 -2.46 33.50
C ARG A 374 -3.03 -2.85 34.88
N PRO A 375 -2.24 -3.52 35.72
CA PRO A 375 -2.64 -3.69 37.10
C PRO A 375 -2.73 -2.31 37.76
N VAL A 376 -3.88 -1.98 38.32
CA VAL A 376 -4.06 -0.74 39.08
C VAL A 376 -3.01 -0.71 40.18
N THR A 377 -2.03 0.16 40.06
CA THR A 377 -0.92 0.26 41.01
C THR A 377 -1.38 0.93 42.33
N ALA A 378 -0.55 0.87 43.36
CA ALA A 378 -0.83 1.60 44.59
C ALA A 378 -0.87 3.12 44.36
N VAL A 379 -0.12 3.62 43.35
CA VAL A 379 -0.12 5.02 42.96
C VAL A 379 -1.43 5.39 42.30
N ASP A 380 -1.93 4.57 41.38
CA ASP A 380 -3.23 4.81 40.71
C ASP A 380 -4.38 4.84 41.73
N LYS A 381 -4.32 3.94 42.73
CA LYS A 381 -5.30 3.94 43.84
C LYS A 381 -5.22 5.20 44.68
N ALA A 382 -4.02 5.73 44.94
CA ALA A 382 -3.83 6.98 45.66
C ALA A 382 -4.33 8.18 44.87
N ILE A 383 -4.05 8.23 43.56
CA ILE A 383 -4.53 9.26 42.65
C ILE A 383 -6.06 9.24 42.57
N ALA A 384 -6.67 8.06 42.45
CA ALA A 384 -8.13 7.88 42.41
C ALA A 384 -8.86 8.31 43.68
N GLN A 385 -8.15 8.54 44.80
CA GLN A 385 -8.71 9.09 46.05
C GLN A 385 -8.77 10.62 46.02
N ASP A 386 -8.11 11.28 45.06
CA ASP A 386 -8.23 12.72 44.93
C ASP A 386 -9.61 13.05 44.37
N THR A 387 -10.30 13.95 45.06
CA THR A 387 -11.65 14.39 44.72
C THR A 387 -11.70 15.65 43.89
N ASP A 388 -10.53 16.25 43.60
CA ASP A 388 -10.44 17.40 42.69
C ASP A 388 -10.65 16.96 41.25
N PRO A 389 -11.72 17.38 40.54
CA PRO A 389 -11.95 17.00 39.16
C PRO A 389 -10.96 17.63 38.16
N HIS A 390 -10.11 18.55 38.60
CA HIS A 390 -9.17 19.30 37.77
C HIS A 390 -7.69 18.96 38.02
N TYR A 391 -7.41 17.87 38.75
CA TYR A 391 -6.03 17.45 38.98
C TYR A 391 -5.35 17.00 37.67
N ARG A 392 -4.05 17.19 37.63
CA ARG A 392 -3.20 16.69 36.52
C ARG A 392 -2.11 15.80 37.06
N VAL A 393 -1.89 14.68 36.39
CA VAL A 393 -0.85 13.72 36.76
C VAL A 393 0.32 13.85 35.81
N MET A 394 1.53 13.99 36.34
CA MET A 394 2.78 13.95 35.60
C MET A 394 3.54 12.69 35.99
N ASN A 395 3.61 11.70 35.10
CA ASN A 395 4.41 10.51 35.29
C ASN A 395 5.87 10.76 34.91
N LEU A 396 6.75 10.85 35.90
CA LEU A 396 8.19 11.08 35.68
C LEU A 396 8.98 9.78 35.42
N ALA A 397 8.37 8.63 35.54
CA ALA A 397 9.01 7.33 35.30
C ALA A 397 9.06 6.96 33.81
N VAL A 398 8.33 7.67 32.97
CA VAL A 398 8.19 7.42 31.54
C VAL A 398 8.33 8.70 30.73
N ASN A 399 8.56 8.56 29.43
CA ASN A 399 8.57 9.71 28.51
C ASN A 399 7.12 10.15 28.25
N SER A 400 6.74 11.30 28.82
CA SER A 400 5.36 11.84 28.75
C SER A 400 4.83 12.05 27.35
N PHE A 401 5.69 12.15 26.31
CA PHE A 401 5.29 12.35 24.92
C PHE A 401 5.05 11.05 24.15
N ASN A 402 5.68 9.94 24.60
CA ASN A 402 5.65 8.67 23.87
C ASN A 402 4.98 7.55 24.65
N ASP A 403 4.55 7.79 25.87
CA ASP A 403 3.90 6.77 26.71
C ASP A 403 2.38 6.84 26.60
N ALA A 404 1.78 5.70 26.29
CA ALA A 404 0.34 5.54 26.25
C ALA A 404 -0.33 5.62 27.64
N THR A 405 0.45 5.59 28.75
CA THR A 405 -0.09 5.67 30.12
C THR A 405 -0.43 7.10 30.54
N THR A 406 0.02 8.10 29.82
CA THR A 406 -0.20 9.51 30.15
C THR A 406 -1.59 10.04 29.79
N SER A 407 -2.38 9.26 29.04
CA SER A 407 -3.74 9.61 28.59
C SER A 407 -4.86 8.88 29.35
N ALA A 408 -4.55 8.24 30.45
CA ALA A 408 -5.55 7.52 31.26
C ALA A 408 -6.29 8.47 32.20
#